data_f279f5a77d55be140d4223cb8095ce31
#
_entry.id   f279f5a77d55be140d4223cb8095ce31
#
_cell.length_a   1.000
_cell.length_b   1.000
_cell.length_c   1.000
_cell.angle_alpha   90.00
_cell.angle_beta   90.00
_cell.angle_gamma   90.00
#
_symmetry.space_group_name_H-M   'P 1'
#
loop_
_entity.id
_entity.type
_entity.pdbx_description
1 polymer ?
#
loop_
_entity_poly.entity_id
_entity_poly.type
_entity_poly.pdbx_seq_one_letter_code
_entity_poly.pdbx_strand_id
1 'polypeptide(L)'
;MAPGYLLDTSVCVDILRQRVPSSGLPTVGDCCLSAIVTAELRTGLAKMGGDEAHARKLEDFVSLFPVRDFDDEAARHYAEIRANVEKRGLTIGPLDLLIAAHARRLGVSLVTGNVREFRRVRGLAVTAWK
;
A
#
# COMPACT_ATOMS: atom_id res chain seq x y z
N MET A 1 -18.41 -0.93 8.87
CA MET A 1 -17.19 -1.61 9.29
C MET A 1 -15.97 -0.93 8.71
N ALA A 2 -14.89 -0.92 9.47
CA ALA A 2 -13.63 -0.38 8.96
C ALA A 2 -13.10 -1.24 7.80
N PRO A 3 -12.39 -0.63 6.82
CA PRO A 3 -11.74 -1.40 5.77
C PRO A 3 -10.81 -2.48 6.34
N GLY A 4 -10.80 -3.65 5.72
CA GLY A 4 -9.99 -4.78 6.15
C GLY A 4 -8.68 -4.94 5.38
N TYR A 5 -8.49 -4.19 4.31
CA TYR A 5 -7.35 -4.31 3.40
C TYR A 5 -6.78 -2.96 3.04
N LEU A 6 -5.45 -2.90 2.96
CA LEU A 6 -4.73 -1.76 2.39
C LEU A 6 -4.03 -2.26 1.13
N LEU A 7 -4.21 -1.55 0.01
CA LEU A 7 -3.61 -1.95 -1.25
C LEU A 7 -2.21 -1.36 -1.39
N ASP A 8 -1.22 -2.24 -1.65
CA ASP A 8 0.15 -1.81 -1.94
C ASP A 8 0.20 -1.07 -3.28
N THR A 9 1.21 -0.24 -3.47
CA THR A 9 1.39 0.55 -4.70
C THR A 9 1.40 -0.33 -5.95
N SER A 10 2.12 -1.46 -5.91
CA SER A 10 2.20 -2.38 -7.05
C SER A 10 0.82 -2.92 -7.45
N VAL A 11 -0.03 -3.18 -6.46
CA VAL A 11 -1.41 -3.64 -6.69
C VAL A 11 -2.23 -2.55 -7.37
N CYS A 12 -2.11 -1.31 -6.89
CA CYS A 12 -2.80 -0.17 -7.50
C CYS A 12 -2.38 0.03 -8.95
N VAL A 13 -1.08 -0.07 -9.23
CA VAL A 13 -0.55 0.04 -10.61
C VAL A 13 -1.12 -1.07 -11.49
N ASP A 14 -1.19 -2.31 -10.99
CA ASP A 14 -1.77 -3.41 -11.75
C ASP A 14 -3.24 -3.17 -12.07
N ILE A 15 -4.01 -2.69 -11.10
CA ILE A 15 -5.43 -2.35 -11.33
C ILE A 15 -5.56 -1.26 -12.39
N LEU A 16 -4.75 -0.19 -12.28
CA LEU A 16 -4.76 0.91 -13.24
C LEU A 16 -4.39 0.44 -14.66
N ARG A 17 -3.55 -0.58 -14.77
CA ARG A 17 -3.16 -1.19 -16.05
C ARG A 17 -4.04 -2.36 -16.44
N GLN A 18 -5.15 -2.58 -15.72
CA GLN A 18 -6.10 -3.67 -15.97
C GLN A 18 -5.46 -5.06 -15.88
N ARG A 19 -4.49 -5.23 -14.98
CA ARG A 19 -3.82 -6.51 -14.70
C ARG A 19 -4.35 -7.10 -13.39
N VAL A 20 -5.61 -7.52 -13.40
CA VAL A 20 -6.25 -8.09 -12.21
C VAL A 20 -6.07 -9.61 -12.22
N PRO A 21 -5.62 -10.22 -11.10
CA PRO A 21 -5.48 -11.67 -11.02
C PRO A 21 -6.83 -12.38 -11.19
N SER A 22 -6.79 -13.65 -11.61
CA SER A 22 -8.00 -14.46 -11.77
C SER A 22 -8.76 -14.64 -10.46
N SER A 23 -8.09 -14.59 -9.32
CA SER A 23 -8.71 -14.62 -7.99
C SER A 23 -9.54 -13.37 -7.69
N GLY A 24 -9.36 -12.30 -8.47
CA GLY A 24 -10.06 -11.04 -8.28
C GLY A 24 -9.50 -10.20 -7.15
N LEU A 25 -10.17 -9.09 -6.90
CA LEU A 25 -9.84 -8.15 -5.83
C LEU A 25 -10.65 -8.46 -4.58
N PRO A 26 -10.15 -8.11 -3.38
CA PRO A 26 -11.05 -7.93 -2.25
C PRO A 26 -12.14 -6.92 -2.62
N THR A 27 -13.29 -7.02 -1.96
CA THR A 27 -14.40 -6.08 -2.19
C THR A 27 -13.90 -4.65 -1.99
N VAL A 28 -14.18 -3.77 -2.95
CA VAL A 28 -13.74 -2.37 -2.91
C VAL A 28 -14.12 -1.69 -1.59
N GLY A 29 -15.32 -1.96 -1.08
CA GLY A 29 -15.77 -1.40 0.21
C GLY A 29 -14.95 -1.82 1.41
N ASP A 30 -14.15 -2.90 1.28
CA ASP A 30 -13.28 -3.39 2.35
C ASP A 30 -11.83 -2.92 2.20
N CYS A 31 -11.54 -2.08 1.20
CA CYS A 31 -10.20 -1.61 0.90
C CYS A 31 -10.00 -0.15 1.24
N CYS A 32 -8.77 0.20 1.57
CA CYS A 32 -8.35 1.60 1.72
C CYS A 32 -6.97 1.79 1.10
N LEU A 33 -6.59 3.05 0.93
CA LEU A 33 -5.27 3.45 0.47
C LEU A 33 -4.54 4.20 1.57
N SER A 34 -3.22 4.09 1.58
CA SER A 34 -2.37 4.94 2.39
C SER A 34 -2.03 6.21 1.61
N ALA A 35 -1.89 7.34 2.30
CA ALA A 35 -1.36 8.57 1.69
C ALA A 35 0.06 8.35 1.15
N ILE A 36 0.81 7.39 1.69
CA ILE A 36 2.12 7.00 1.15
C ILE A 36 1.96 6.39 -0.25
N VAL A 37 0.96 5.52 -0.42
CA VAL A 37 0.66 4.89 -1.71
C VAL A 37 0.22 5.95 -2.73
N THR A 38 -0.68 6.85 -2.34
CA THR A 38 -1.12 7.90 -3.26
C THR A 38 0.04 8.83 -3.62
N ALA A 39 0.97 9.10 -2.69
CA ALA A 39 2.18 9.86 -3.00
C ALA A 39 3.01 9.18 -4.09
N GLU A 40 3.19 7.86 -4.01
CA GLU A 40 3.91 7.12 -5.04
C GLU A 40 3.19 7.13 -6.39
N LEU A 41 1.86 6.96 -6.38
CA LEU A 41 1.06 7.00 -7.61
C LEU A 41 1.11 8.38 -8.26
N ARG A 42 1.01 9.44 -7.47
CA ARG A 42 1.09 10.82 -7.97
C ARG A 42 2.48 11.15 -8.49
N THR A 43 3.54 10.62 -7.85
CA THR A 43 4.91 10.77 -8.34
C THR A 43 5.07 10.12 -9.71
N GLY A 44 4.54 8.90 -9.88
CA GLY A 44 4.57 8.20 -11.16
C GLY A 44 3.91 9.02 -12.27
N LEU A 45 2.73 9.59 -11.98
CA LEU A 45 2.04 10.45 -12.93
C LEU A 45 2.86 11.69 -13.28
N ALA A 46 3.43 12.37 -12.28
CA ALA A 46 4.24 13.56 -12.48
C ALA A 46 5.46 13.27 -13.37
N LYS A 47 6.12 12.13 -13.16
CA LYS A 47 7.26 11.71 -13.97
C LYS A 47 6.89 11.40 -15.42
N MET A 48 5.64 11.07 -15.69
CA MET A 48 5.13 10.84 -17.03
C MET A 48 4.70 12.13 -17.75
N GLY A 49 4.91 13.28 -17.12
CA GLY A 49 4.51 14.57 -17.67
C GLY A 49 3.11 15.01 -17.23
N GLY A 50 2.42 14.22 -16.41
CA GLY A 50 1.14 14.60 -15.81
C GLY A 50 0.02 14.85 -16.81
N ASP A 51 -0.04 14.07 -17.89
CA ASP A 51 -1.07 14.29 -18.92
C ASP A 51 -2.47 14.17 -18.31
N GLU A 52 -3.41 14.93 -18.89
CA GLU A 52 -4.76 15.08 -18.32
C GLU A 52 -5.56 13.78 -18.28
N ALA A 53 -5.42 12.94 -19.29
CA ALA A 53 -6.14 11.66 -19.34
C ALA A 53 -5.69 10.70 -18.24
N HIS A 54 -4.38 10.59 -18.03
CA HIS A 54 -3.83 9.76 -16.96
C HIS A 54 -4.13 10.35 -15.58
N ALA A 55 -4.11 11.67 -15.45
CA ALA A 55 -4.46 12.35 -14.21
C ALA A 55 -5.90 12.04 -13.80
N ARG A 56 -6.83 12.11 -14.75
CA ARG A 56 -8.24 11.81 -14.50
C ARG A 56 -8.44 10.36 -14.10
N LYS A 57 -7.77 9.44 -14.79
CA LYS A 57 -7.84 8.01 -14.48
C LYS A 57 -7.37 7.72 -13.06
N LEU A 58 -6.28 8.37 -12.65
CA LEU A 58 -5.76 8.23 -11.28
C LEU A 58 -6.74 8.80 -10.26
N GLU A 59 -7.29 10.00 -10.49
CA GLU A 59 -8.24 10.60 -9.55
C GLU A 59 -9.50 9.75 -9.42
N ASP A 60 -10.02 9.20 -10.52
CA ASP A 60 -11.17 8.31 -10.50
C ASP A 60 -10.88 7.06 -9.68
N PHE A 61 -9.69 6.48 -9.85
CA PHE A 61 -9.27 5.32 -9.07
C PHE A 61 -9.19 5.63 -7.58
N VAL A 62 -8.49 6.70 -7.22
CA VAL A 62 -8.30 7.08 -5.80
C VAL A 62 -9.63 7.39 -5.14
N SER A 63 -10.59 7.97 -5.87
CA SER A 63 -11.90 8.32 -5.32
C SER A 63 -12.73 7.10 -4.90
N LEU A 64 -12.36 5.90 -5.34
CA LEU A 64 -13.06 4.67 -4.96
C LEU A 64 -12.78 4.23 -3.52
N PHE A 65 -11.74 4.77 -2.90
CA PHE A 65 -11.25 4.30 -1.61
C PHE A 65 -11.08 5.43 -0.61
N PRO A 66 -11.27 5.15 0.69
CA PRO A 66 -10.77 6.08 1.71
C PRO A 66 -9.25 6.15 1.63
N VAL A 67 -8.70 7.36 1.67
CA VAL A 67 -7.26 7.58 1.79
C VAL A 67 -6.96 7.89 3.25
N ARG A 68 -6.12 7.04 3.87
CA ARG A 68 -5.81 7.16 5.30
C ARG A 68 -4.51 7.94 5.47
N ASP A 69 -4.52 8.85 6.44
CA ASP A 69 -3.35 9.65 6.78
C ASP A 69 -2.34 8.82 7.56
N PHE A 70 -1.06 9.02 7.27
CA PHE A 70 0.03 8.41 8.02
C PHE A 70 0.26 9.24 9.29
N ASP A 71 -0.29 8.77 10.41
CA ASP A 71 -0.28 9.51 11.67
C ASP A 71 0.92 9.16 12.56
N ASP A 72 0.99 9.78 13.74
CA ASP A 72 2.09 9.54 14.67
C ASP A 72 2.09 8.11 15.21
N GLU A 73 0.93 7.48 15.35
CA GLU A 73 0.86 6.08 15.75
C GLU A 73 1.48 5.19 14.66
N ALA A 74 1.24 5.49 13.38
CA ALA A 74 1.90 4.80 12.29
C ALA A 74 3.42 5.02 12.34
N ALA A 75 3.86 6.21 12.72
CA ALA A 75 5.29 6.51 12.89
C ALA A 75 5.92 5.66 14.00
N ARG A 76 5.20 5.40 15.08
CA ARG A 76 5.67 4.52 16.17
C ARG A 76 5.84 3.09 15.66
N HIS A 77 4.87 2.59 14.89
CA HIS A 77 4.97 1.28 14.24
C HIS A 77 6.17 1.22 13.29
N TYR A 78 6.40 2.30 12.52
CA TYR A 78 7.52 2.39 11.60
C TYR A 78 8.86 2.24 12.34
N ALA A 79 9.04 2.98 13.43
CA ALA A 79 10.28 2.93 14.21
C ALA A 79 10.56 1.52 14.74
N GLU A 80 9.53 0.86 15.27
CA GLU A 80 9.63 -0.48 15.81
C GLU A 80 9.95 -1.51 14.72
N ILE A 81 9.25 -1.44 13.60
CA ILE A 81 9.47 -2.36 12.46
C ILE A 81 10.87 -2.17 11.91
N ARG A 82 11.28 -0.93 11.66
CA ARG A 82 12.59 -0.63 11.08
C ARG A 82 13.72 -1.12 11.98
N ALA A 83 13.64 -0.85 13.28
CA ALA A 83 14.64 -1.30 14.24
C ALA A 83 14.74 -2.83 14.25
N ASN A 84 13.62 -3.53 14.21
CA ASN A 84 13.59 -4.99 14.19
C ASN A 84 14.19 -5.57 12.91
N VAL A 85 13.80 -5.01 11.75
CA VAL A 85 14.28 -5.46 10.43
C VAL A 85 15.80 -5.25 10.34
N GLU A 86 16.30 -4.10 10.74
CA GLU A 86 17.72 -3.78 10.69
C GLU A 86 18.52 -4.67 11.65
N LYS A 87 18.00 -4.90 12.85
CA LYS A 87 18.64 -5.79 13.83
C LYS A 87 18.75 -7.22 13.31
N ARG A 88 17.81 -7.67 12.52
CA ARG A 88 17.80 -9.00 11.91
C ARG A 88 18.62 -9.07 10.63
N GLY A 89 19.26 -7.98 10.23
CA GLY A 89 20.08 -7.92 9.01
C GLY A 89 19.25 -8.00 7.72
N LEU A 90 17.96 -7.67 7.80
CA LEU A 90 17.08 -7.69 6.64
C LEU A 90 16.96 -6.29 6.04
N THR A 91 16.65 -6.23 4.75
CA THR A 91 16.47 -4.98 4.01
C THR A 91 15.06 -4.91 3.46
N ILE A 92 14.38 -3.80 3.72
CA ILE A 92 13.09 -3.47 3.11
C ILE A 92 13.21 -2.02 2.67
N GLY A 93 12.71 -1.71 1.47
CA GLY A 93 12.76 -0.34 0.96
C GLY A 93 12.04 0.64 1.90
N PRO A 94 12.50 1.90 1.98
CA PRO A 94 11.95 2.86 2.94
C PRO A 94 10.47 3.16 2.75
N LEU A 95 9.99 3.25 1.52
CA LEU A 95 8.56 3.45 1.27
C LEU A 95 7.74 2.22 1.64
N ASP A 96 8.27 1.02 1.38
CA ASP A 96 7.63 -0.24 1.76
C ASP A 96 7.55 -0.37 3.28
N LEU A 97 8.57 0.09 4.01
CA LEU A 97 8.53 0.13 5.47
C LEU A 97 7.41 1.04 5.97
N LEU A 98 7.22 2.21 5.34
CA LEU A 98 6.14 3.13 5.70
C LEU A 98 4.77 2.49 5.44
N ILE A 99 4.61 1.84 4.30
CA ILE A 99 3.35 1.17 3.95
C ILE A 99 3.05 0.04 4.94
N ALA A 100 4.05 -0.78 5.25
CA ALA A 100 3.92 -1.87 6.24
C ALA A 100 3.52 -1.33 7.60
N ALA A 101 4.16 -0.26 8.05
CA ALA A 101 3.86 0.38 9.33
C ALA A 101 2.41 0.89 9.35
N HIS A 102 1.98 1.49 8.26
CA HIS A 102 0.63 2.02 8.15
C HIS A 102 -0.42 0.91 8.23
N ALA A 103 -0.22 -0.17 7.47
CA ALA A 103 -1.13 -1.32 7.49
C ALA A 103 -1.19 -1.94 8.90
N ARG A 104 -0.04 -2.13 9.55
CA ARG A 104 0.00 -2.69 10.91
C ARG A 104 -0.69 -1.78 11.91
N ARG A 105 -0.50 -0.47 11.79
CA ARG A 105 -1.17 0.53 12.64
C ARG A 105 -2.68 0.45 12.50
N LEU A 106 -3.17 0.30 11.26
CA LEU A 106 -4.60 0.24 10.98
C LEU A 106 -5.22 -1.11 11.32
N GLY A 107 -4.41 -2.14 11.58
CA GLY A 107 -4.91 -3.49 11.84
C GLY A 107 -5.53 -4.14 10.63
N VAL A 108 -5.10 -3.77 9.43
CA VAL A 108 -5.61 -4.31 8.16
C VAL A 108 -4.58 -5.23 7.53
N SER A 109 -5.02 -6.07 6.59
CA SER A 109 -4.11 -6.89 5.80
C SER A 109 -3.58 -6.09 4.61
N LEU A 110 -2.27 -6.16 4.38
CA LEU A 110 -1.64 -5.55 3.21
C LEU A 110 -1.78 -6.48 2.01
N VAL A 111 -2.44 -6.00 0.96
CA VAL A 111 -2.56 -6.74 -0.31
C VAL A 111 -1.37 -6.35 -1.18
N THR A 112 -0.55 -7.32 -1.54
CA THR A 112 0.71 -7.06 -2.26
C THR A 112 1.10 -8.22 -3.16
N GLY A 113 1.79 -7.92 -4.25
CA GLY A 113 2.48 -8.90 -5.07
C GLY A 113 3.82 -9.34 -4.47
N ASN A 114 4.35 -8.58 -3.50
CA ASN A 114 5.66 -8.84 -2.90
C ASN A 114 5.52 -9.43 -1.50
N VAL A 115 4.83 -10.56 -1.42
CA VAL A 115 4.51 -11.25 -0.16
C VAL A 115 5.78 -11.61 0.61
N ARG A 116 6.81 -12.08 -0.09
CA ARG A 116 8.05 -12.53 0.53
C ARG A 116 8.73 -11.43 1.35
N GLU A 117 8.78 -10.22 0.82
CA GLU A 117 9.40 -9.09 1.51
C GLU A 117 8.57 -8.66 2.72
N PHE A 118 7.26 -8.51 2.54
CA PHE A 118 6.40 -8.01 3.62
C PHE A 118 6.19 -9.03 4.75
N ARG A 119 6.34 -10.32 4.49
CA ARG A 119 6.29 -11.34 5.55
C ARG A 119 7.45 -11.23 6.54
N ARG A 120 8.48 -10.48 6.22
CA ARG A 120 9.58 -10.18 7.14
C ARG A 120 9.14 -9.27 8.28
N VAL A 121 8.03 -8.57 8.11
CA VAL A 121 7.53 -7.61 9.10
C VAL A 121 6.66 -8.34 10.12
N ARG A 122 7.11 -8.36 11.37
CA ARG A 122 6.38 -9.00 12.45
C ARG A 122 5.10 -8.24 12.76
N GLY A 123 4.03 -9.00 12.99
CA GLY A 123 2.73 -8.44 13.33
C GLY A 123 1.94 -7.86 12.16
N LEU A 124 2.46 -7.97 10.94
CA LEU A 124 1.77 -7.52 9.74
C LEU A 124 1.01 -8.67 9.10
N ALA A 125 -0.28 -8.48 8.87
CA ALA A 125 -1.07 -9.40 8.07
C ALA A 125 -0.84 -9.09 6.58
N VAL A 126 -0.62 -10.12 5.77
CA VAL A 126 -0.31 -9.98 4.34
C VAL A 126 -1.25 -10.87 3.54
N THR A 127 -1.84 -10.30 2.50
CA THR A 127 -2.69 -11.03 1.54
C THR A 127 -2.01 -10.98 0.17
N ALA A 128 -1.84 -12.15 -0.44
CA ALA A 128 -1.18 -12.23 -1.73
C ALA A 128 -2.04 -11.66 -2.86
N TRP A 129 -1.40 -10.92 -3.74
CA TRP A 129 -1.97 -10.45 -5.00
C TRP A 129 -1.50 -11.38 -6.10
N LYS A 130 -2.42 -12.19 -6.61
CA LYS A 130 -2.11 -13.19 -7.63
C LYS A 130 -3.15 -13.22 -8.71
#